data_9cbb128377b8d87a5f66ef484358cc22
#
_entry.id   9cbb128377b8d87a5f66ef484358cc22
#
_cell.length_a   1.000
_cell.length_b   1.000
_cell.length_c   1.000
_cell.angle_alpha   90.00
_cell.angle_beta   90.00
_cell.angle_gamma   90.00
#
_symmetry.space_group_name_H-M   'P 1'
#
loop_
_entity.id
_entity.type
_entity.pdbx_description
1 polymer ?
#
loop_
_entity_poly.entity_id
_entity_poly.type
_entity_poly.pdbx_seq_one_letter_code
_entity_poly.pdbx_strand_id
1 'polypeptide(L)'
;RYQPLGQAMEKQLKAAARHQGVQIGEIWVLERDTRRISFFVTMKACGKKAVSVQEITRILEKRSGRHMTADPRQKAFVGENYALYSFTETVRFEILCGISRRPGSRQTVCGDNYSIFTENGQAHLCLSDGMGCGDGAKKSSEQILNLLEEFMACGFSKEMTFQMLHTTLLLQAEENERYATLDICQVNLYT
;
A
#
# COMPACT_ATOMS: atom_id res chain seq x y z
N ARG A 1 -6.67 -1.04 13.08
CA ARG A 1 -7.10 -1.42 14.44
C ARG A 1 -6.00 -2.21 15.13
N TYR A 2 -5.63 -1.87 16.39
CA TYR A 2 -4.69 -2.67 17.18
C TYR A 2 -5.41 -3.91 17.69
N GLN A 3 -4.78 -5.07 17.50
CA GLN A 3 -5.29 -6.35 17.99
C GLN A 3 -4.14 -7.14 18.66
N PRO A 4 -4.40 -7.87 19.73
CA PRO A 4 -3.44 -8.84 20.24
C PRO A 4 -3.25 -9.94 19.18
N LEU A 5 -2.03 -10.45 19.08
CA LEU A 5 -1.74 -11.58 18.19
C LEU A 5 -2.48 -12.84 18.71
N GLY A 6 -2.95 -13.69 17.79
CA GLY A 6 -3.59 -14.95 18.16
C GLY A 6 -2.67 -15.83 19.02
N GLN A 7 -3.19 -16.42 20.09
CA GLN A 7 -2.42 -17.13 21.11
C GLN A 7 -1.47 -18.20 20.57
N ALA A 8 -1.89 -18.96 19.54
CA ALA A 8 -1.06 -20.00 18.93
C ALA A 8 0.19 -19.40 18.25
N MET A 9 0.01 -18.34 17.49
CA MET A 9 1.10 -17.66 16.78
C MET A 9 2.03 -16.94 17.74
N GLU A 10 1.48 -16.29 18.76
CA GLU A 10 2.26 -15.65 19.83
C GLU A 10 3.18 -16.64 20.54
N LYS A 11 2.64 -17.81 20.92
CA LYS A 11 3.41 -18.89 21.56
C LYS A 11 4.54 -19.38 20.66
N GLN A 12 4.29 -19.56 19.38
CA GLN A 12 5.32 -19.98 18.41
C GLN A 12 6.42 -18.93 18.23
N LEU A 13 6.06 -17.66 18.14
CA LEU A 13 7.02 -16.55 18.01
C LEU A 13 7.89 -16.43 19.28
N LYS A 14 7.28 -16.48 20.47
CA LYS A 14 7.99 -16.45 21.75
C LYS A 14 8.96 -17.63 21.90
N ALA A 15 8.56 -18.82 21.49
CA ALA A 15 9.43 -20.01 21.53
C ALA A 15 10.60 -19.86 20.57
N ALA A 16 10.35 -19.46 19.32
CA ALA A 16 11.39 -19.27 18.31
C ALA A 16 12.41 -18.17 18.70
N ALA A 17 11.94 -17.05 19.26
CA ALA A 17 12.80 -15.97 19.73
C ALA A 17 13.67 -16.43 20.93
N ARG A 18 13.13 -17.23 21.86
CA ARG A 18 13.90 -17.79 22.98
C ARG A 18 15.06 -18.64 22.52
N HIS A 19 14.90 -19.44 21.47
CA HIS A 19 16.01 -20.22 20.89
C HIS A 19 17.14 -19.34 20.36
N GLN A 20 16.86 -18.10 19.98
CA GLN A 20 17.87 -17.13 19.58
C GLN A 20 18.39 -16.27 20.75
N GLY A 21 17.96 -16.52 21.96
CA GLY A 21 18.37 -15.75 23.14
C GLY A 21 17.61 -14.43 23.33
N VAL A 22 16.39 -14.34 22.82
CA VAL A 22 15.52 -13.18 22.98
C VAL A 22 14.26 -13.55 23.73
N GLN A 23 13.93 -12.78 24.74
CA GLN A 23 12.67 -12.85 25.45
C GLN A 23 11.70 -11.80 24.92
N ILE A 24 10.58 -12.26 24.38
CA ILE A 24 9.48 -11.41 23.95
C ILE A 24 8.49 -11.25 25.11
N GLY A 25 8.11 -10.01 25.42
CA GLY A 25 7.04 -9.64 26.33
C GLY A 25 5.68 -9.67 25.63
N GLU A 26 5.28 -8.55 25.09
CA GLU A 26 4.00 -8.35 24.41
C GLU A 26 4.19 -8.22 22.90
N ILE A 27 3.19 -8.68 22.15
CA ILE A 27 3.10 -8.54 20.70
C ILE A 27 1.76 -7.92 20.35
N TRP A 28 1.81 -6.80 19.68
CA TRP A 28 0.65 -6.10 19.14
C TRP A 28 0.69 -6.09 17.62
N VAL A 29 -0.46 -6.27 17.01
CA VAL A 29 -0.61 -6.23 15.56
C VAL A 29 -1.51 -5.05 15.20
N LEU A 30 -1.04 -4.24 14.28
CA LEU A 30 -1.83 -3.20 13.65
C LEU A 30 -2.11 -3.63 12.21
N GLU A 31 -3.37 -3.91 11.92
CA GLU A 31 -3.85 -4.11 10.56
C GLU A 31 -4.46 -2.80 10.06
N ARG A 32 -4.01 -2.33 8.91
CA ARG A 32 -4.55 -1.16 8.21
C ARG A 32 -5.56 -1.61 7.16
N ASP A 33 -6.38 -0.69 6.67
CA ASP A 33 -7.44 -0.93 5.66
C ASP A 33 -6.88 -1.55 4.36
N THR A 34 -5.61 -1.31 4.07
CA THR A 34 -4.86 -1.91 2.94
C THR A 34 -4.43 -3.35 3.17
N ARG A 35 -4.87 -4.00 4.25
CA ARG A 35 -4.40 -5.31 4.72
C ARG A 35 -2.91 -5.37 5.08
N ARG A 36 -2.23 -4.23 5.10
CA ARG A 36 -0.85 -4.11 5.56
C ARG A 36 -0.77 -4.35 7.06
N ILE A 37 0.15 -5.21 7.47
CA ILE A 37 0.35 -5.56 8.87
C ILE A 37 1.63 -4.93 9.42
N SER A 38 1.53 -4.44 10.65
CA SER A 38 2.68 -4.03 11.44
C SER A 38 2.67 -4.75 12.78
N PHE A 39 3.83 -5.30 13.16
CA PHE A 39 4.04 -5.89 14.47
C PHE A 39 4.79 -4.91 15.37
N PHE A 40 4.30 -4.77 16.59
CA PHE A 40 4.96 -4.04 17.67
C PHE A 40 5.29 -5.05 18.76
N VAL A 41 6.58 -5.23 19.02
CA VAL A 41 7.07 -6.31 19.89
C VAL A 41 7.93 -5.70 20.97
N THR A 42 7.56 -5.91 22.25
CA THR A 42 8.45 -5.64 23.36
C THR A 42 9.38 -6.83 23.55
N MET A 43 10.67 -6.60 23.49
CA MET A 43 11.64 -7.69 23.66
C MET A 43 12.95 -7.22 24.28
N LYS A 44 13.67 -8.19 24.87
CA LYS A 44 15.02 -8.03 25.41
C LYS A 44 15.92 -9.22 25.09
N ALA A 45 17.21 -9.02 25.04
CA ALA A 45 18.18 -10.09 24.94
C ALA A 45 18.32 -10.83 26.29
N CYS A 46 18.44 -12.17 26.22
CA CYS A 46 18.66 -13.04 27.38
C CYS A 46 19.92 -13.86 27.12
N GLY A 47 21.07 -13.31 27.44
CA GLY A 47 22.35 -14.00 27.26
C GLY A 47 23.46 -13.08 26.81
N LYS A 48 24.66 -13.65 26.67
CA LYS A 48 25.85 -12.89 26.28
C LYS A 48 25.97 -12.67 24.76
N LYS A 49 25.17 -13.37 23.95
CA LYS A 49 25.22 -13.27 22.49
C LYS A 49 24.39 -12.08 22.04
N ALA A 50 25.01 -11.18 21.26
CA ALA A 50 24.27 -10.11 20.60
C ALA A 50 23.35 -10.71 19.52
N VAL A 51 22.06 -10.42 19.61
CA VAL A 51 21.05 -10.87 18.65
C VAL A 51 20.63 -9.68 17.79
N SER A 52 20.77 -9.83 16.48
CA SER A 52 20.37 -8.77 15.57
C SER A 52 18.84 -8.71 15.42
N VAL A 53 18.30 -7.51 15.22
CA VAL A 53 16.89 -7.32 14.93
C VAL A 53 16.48 -8.04 13.65
N GLN A 54 17.40 -8.19 12.68
CA GLN A 54 17.17 -8.94 11.45
C GLN A 54 16.90 -10.42 11.68
N GLU A 55 17.53 -11.05 12.70
CA GLU A 55 17.22 -12.45 13.06
C GLU A 55 15.77 -12.59 13.54
N ILE A 56 15.27 -11.60 14.30
CA ILE A 56 13.87 -11.56 14.74
C ILE A 56 12.93 -11.28 13.56
N THR A 57 13.33 -10.40 12.64
CA THR A 57 12.57 -10.14 11.39
C THR A 57 12.35 -11.45 10.62
N ARG A 58 13.40 -12.26 10.42
CA ARG A 58 13.27 -13.57 9.74
C ARG A 58 12.36 -14.55 10.46
N ILE A 59 12.35 -14.53 11.79
CA ILE A 59 11.42 -15.35 12.58
C ILE A 59 9.98 -14.91 12.34
N LEU A 60 9.73 -13.59 12.35
CA LEU A 60 8.42 -13.01 12.05
C LEU A 60 7.97 -13.37 10.64
N GLU A 61 8.83 -13.20 9.64
CA GLU A 61 8.56 -13.58 8.24
C GLU A 61 8.18 -15.06 8.10
N LYS A 62 9.00 -15.95 8.66
CA LYS A 62 8.77 -17.39 8.59
C LYS A 62 7.46 -17.83 9.25
N ARG A 63 7.04 -17.14 10.29
CA ARG A 63 5.82 -17.49 11.06
C ARG A 63 4.56 -16.81 10.55
N SER A 64 4.69 -15.58 10.05
CA SER A 64 3.56 -14.84 9.49
C SER A 64 3.29 -15.17 8.01
N GLY A 65 4.29 -15.71 7.30
CA GLY A 65 4.24 -15.89 5.85
C GLY A 65 4.29 -14.58 5.05
N ARG A 66 4.70 -13.48 5.71
CA ARG A 66 4.73 -12.14 5.14
C ARG A 66 6.14 -11.60 5.11
N HIS A 67 6.49 -10.84 4.08
CA HIS A 67 7.75 -10.12 4.03
C HIS A 67 7.71 -8.93 4.99
N MET A 68 8.68 -8.86 5.87
CA MET A 68 8.74 -7.86 6.93
C MET A 68 10.05 -7.09 6.88
N THR A 69 10.00 -5.83 7.27
CA THR A 69 11.20 -5.04 7.53
C THR A 69 11.12 -4.40 8.91
N ALA A 70 12.26 -4.34 9.58
CA ALA A 70 12.38 -3.62 10.84
C ALA A 70 12.43 -2.10 10.58
N ASP A 71 11.88 -1.29 11.47
CA ASP A 71 11.98 0.18 11.37
C ASP A 71 13.49 0.56 11.40
N PRO A 72 14.00 1.26 10.39
CA PRO A 72 15.42 1.62 10.31
C PRO A 72 15.89 2.56 11.42
N ARG A 73 14.96 3.22 12.12
CA ARG A 73 15.26 4.15 13.22
C ARG A 73 15.51 3.44 14.55
N GLN A 74 15.17 2.15 14.67
CA GLN A 74 15.40 1.39 15.89
C GLN A 74 16.83 0.81 15.94
N LYS A 75 17.25 0.34 17.12
CA LYS A 75 18.56 -0.29 17.30
C LYS A 75 18.72 -1.53 16.43
N ALA A 76 19.89 -1.73 15.86
CA ALA A 76 20.18 -2.91 15.02
C ALA A 76 20.26 -4.22 15.84
N PHE A 77 20.51 -4.15 17.14
CA PHE A 77 20.59 -5.28 18.04
C PHE A 77 19.56 -5.16 19.18
N VAL A 78 19.09 -6.30 19.64
CA VAL A 78 18.20 -6.38 20.80
C VAL A 78 18.96 -6.05 22.07
N GLY A 79 18.48 -5.09 22.85
CA GLY A 79 19.11 -4.65 24.08
C GLY A 79 18.83 -5.58 25.27
N GLU A 80 19.55 -5.39 26.38
CA GLU A 80 19.40 -6.18 27.62
C GLU A 80 18.12 -5.84 28.38
N ASN A 81 17.60 -4.63 28.19
CA ASN A 81 16.35 -4.19 28.76
C ASN A 81 15.21 -4.29 27.76
N TYR A 82 13.97 -4.49 28.24
CA TYR A 82 12.81 -4.45 27.38
C TYR A 82 12.71 -3.11 26.65
N ALA A 83 12.59 -3.20 25.34
CA ALA A 83 12.32 -2.07 24.47
C ALA A 83 11.28 -2.46 23.41
N LEU A 84 10.60 -1.48 22.87
CA LEU A 84 9.65 -1.65 21.79
C LEU A 84 10.39 -1.67 20.45
N TYR A 85 10.09 -2.69 19.64
CA TYR A 85 10.56 -2.83 18.27
C TYR A 85 9.38 -2.92 17.33
N SER A 86 9.49 -2.28 16.19
CA SER A 86 8.44 -2.28 15.17
C SER A 86 8.92 -2.95 13.87
N PHE A 87 8.03 -3.74 13.30
CA PHE A 87 8.26 -4.46 12.06
C PHE A 87 7.05 -4.23 11.16
N THR A 88 7.29 -3.84 9.94
CA THR A 88 6.21 -3.50 9.00
C THR A 88 6.32 -4.38 7.77
N GLU A 89 5.16 -4.85 7.29
CA GLU A 89 5.08 -5.60 6.05
C GLU A 89 5.57 -4.75 4.87
N THR A 90 6.44 -5.32 4.05
CA THR A 90 6.93 -4.72 2.82
C THR A 90 6.24 -5.32 1.60
N VAL A 91 6.15 -4.57 0.53
CA VAL A 91 5.66 -5.07 -0.75
C VAL A 91 6.53 -6.23 -1.24
N ARG A 92 5.89 -7.24 -1.80
CA ARG A 92 6.52 -8.44 -2.34
C ARG A 92 6.66 -8.38 -3.86
N PHE A 93 5.77 -7.63 -4.50
CA PHE A 93 5.67 -7.56 -5.94
C PHE A 93 5.92 -6.15 -6.44
N GLU A 94 6.47 -6.06 -7.63
CA GLU A 94 6.60 -4.84 -8.40
C GLU A 94 5.85 -5.02 -9.72
N ILE A 95 5.25 -3.96 -10.23
CA ILE A 95 4.56 -3.99 -11.52
C ILE A 95 5.43 -3.29 -12.55
N LEU A 96 5.71 -3.99 -13.63
CA LEU A 96 6.31 -3.43 -14.83
C LEU A 96 5.21 -3.19 -15.85
N CYS A 97 5.08 -1.94 -16.29
CA CYS A 97 4.04 -1.52 -17.22
C CYS A 97 4.63 -1.07 -18.55
N GLY A 98 4.03 -1.52 -19.64
CA GLY A 98 4.26 -0.99 -20.98
C GLY A 98 3.03 -0.21 -21.45
N ILE A 99 3.23 0.99 -22.02
CA ILE A 99 2.14 1.85 -22.42
C ILE A 99 2.32 2.23 -23.90
N SER A 100 1.22 2.15 -24.65
CA SER A 100 1.16 2.63 -26.02
C SER A 100 -0.16 3.35 -26.27
N ARG A 101 -0.10 4.52 -26.89
CA ARG A 101 -1.28 5.28 -27.32
C ARG A 101 -1.18 5.62 -28.78
N ARG A 102 -2.32 5.58 -29.46
CA ARG A 102 -2.39 5.99 -30.89
C ARG A 102 -3.64 6.82 -31.13
N PRO A 103 -3.51 8.02 -31.68
CA PRO A 103 -4.69 8.79 -32.09
C PRO A 103 -5.44 8.07 -33.22
N GLY A 104 -6.74 8.31 -33.30
CA GLY A 104 -7.57 7.81 -34.40
C GLY A 104 -7.07 8.28 -35.77
N SER A 105 -7.43 7.57 -36.81
CA SER A 105 -6.89 7.77 -38.19
C SER A 105 -7.08 9.16 -38.79
N ARG A 106 -7.93 10.01 -38.19
CA ARG A 106 -8.20 11.38 -38.62
C ARG A 106 -7.89 12.42 -37.53
N GLN A 107 -7.19 12.04 -36.49
CA GLN A 107 -6.94 12.89 -35.32
C GLN A 107 -5.45 13.03 -35.07
N THR A 108 -5.04 14.18 -34.58
CA THR A 108 -3.66 14.45 -34.14
C THR A 108 -3.47 14.22 -32.64
N VAL A 109 -4.58 14.19 -31.87
CA VAL A 109 -4.59 14.03 -30.39
C VAL A 109 -5.47 12.87 -30.01
N CYS A 110 -4.96 12.01 -29.11
CA CYS A 110 -5.72 10.93 -28.50
C CYS A 110 -6.52 11.47 -27.29
N GLY A 111 -7.82 11.20 -27.26
CA GLY A 111 -8.69 11.56 -26.13
C GLY A 111 -8.49 10.69 -24.90
N ASP A 112 -7.94 9.48 -25.10
CA ASP A 112 -7.69 8.53 -24.01
C ASP A 112 -6.46 8.93 -23.21
N ASN A 113 -6.55 8.77 -21.90
CA ASN A 113 -5.45 8.97 -20.99
C ASN A 113 -5.34 7.78 -20.01
N TYR A 114 -4.19 7.68 -19.38
CA TYR A 114 -3.92 6.67 -18.37
C TYR A 114 -3.18 7.28 -17.18
N SER A 115 -3.28 6.65 -16.03
CA SER A 115 -2.46 6.93 -14.87
C SER A 115 -2.02 5.62 -14.22
N ILE A 116 -0.78 5.57 -13.75
CA ILE A 116 -0.23 4.43 -13.03
C ILE A 116 0.50 4.98 -11.81
N PHE A 117 0.00 4.64 -10.63
CA PHE A 117 0.61 5.06 -9.37
C PHE A 117 0.51 3.97 -8.32
N THR A 118 1.36 4.07 -7.31
CA THR A 118 1.36 3.14 -6.17
C THR A 118 1.09 3.91 -4.89
N GLU A 119 0.07 3.48 -4.18
CA GLU A 119 -0.31 4.06 -2.90
C GLU A 119 -0.56 2.96 -1.87
N ASN A 120 0.07 3.07 -0.69
CA ASN A 120 -0.09 2.12 0.42
C ASN A 120 0.14 0.64 0.06
N GLY A 121 1.06 0.35 -0.89
CA GLY A 121 1.36 -1.00 -1.35
C GLY A 121 0.29 -1.62 -2.25
N GLN A 122 -0.51 -0.78 -2.87
CA GLN A 122 -1.40 -1.11 -3.96
C GLN A 122 -1.01 -0.34 -5.19
N ALA A 123 -0.92 -1.01 -6.33
CA ALA A 123 -0.73 -0.35 -7.59
C ALA A 123 -2.09 -0.12 -8.25
N HIS A 124 -2.27 1.07 -8.76
CA HIS A 124 -3.46 1.51 -9.46
C HIS A 124 -3.11 1.73 -10.93
N LEU A 125 -3.82 1.03 -11.82
CA LEU A 125 -3.73 1.21 -13.26
C LEU A 125 -5.07 1.75 -13.71
N CYS A 126 -5.06 2.97 -14.22
CA CYS A 126 -6.26 3.72 -14.53
C CYS A 126 -6.27 4.06 -16.01
N LEU A 127 -7.41 3.88 -16.65
CA LEU A 127 -7.68 4.31 -18.03
C LEU A 127 -8.88 5.24 -18.03
N SER A 128 -8.82 6.29 -18.83
CA SER A 128 -9.93 7.22 -19.02
C SER A 128 -10.06 7.54 -20.50
N ASP A 129 -11.25 7.31 -21.05
CA ASP A 129 -11.62 7.67 -22.41
C ASP A 129 -12.47 8.95 -22.36
N GLY A 130 -11.96 10.03 -22.94
CA GLY A 130 -12.65 11.31 -23.04
C GLY A 130 -13.66 11.31 -24.17
N MET A 131 -14.92 11.63 -23.85
CA MET A 131 -15.98 11.69 -24.85
C MET A 131 -15.67 12.73 -25.94
N GLY A 132 -15.85 12.31 -27.20
CA GLY A 132 -15.59 13.14 -28.36
C GLY A 132 -14.19 12.97 -28.92
N CYS A 133 -13.60 14.04 -29.42
CA CYS A 133 -12.28 14.00 -30.05
C CYS A 133 -11.48 15.29 -29.86
N GLY A 134 -10.16 15.18 -30.04
CA GLY A 134 -9.24 16.32 -29.97
C GLY A 134 -8.94 16.75 -28.51
N ASP A 135 -8.52 18.01 -28.37
CA ASP A 135 -8.03 18.55 -27.10
C ASP A 135 -9.08 18.56 -25.98
N GLY A 136 -10.36 18.69 -26.32
CA GLY A 136 -11.42 18.70 -25.34
C GLY A 136 -11.59 17.34 -24.64
N ALA A 137 -11.61 16.24 -25.41
CA ALA A 137 -11.68 14.88 -24.89
C ALA A 137 -10.45 14.55 -24.05
N LYS A 138 -9.25 14.89 -24.57
CA LYS A 138 -8.00 14.74 -23.83
C LYS A 138 -8.02 15.45 -22.48
N LYS A 139 -8.47 16.71 -22.45
CA LYS A 139 -8.53 17.50 -21.22
C LYS A 139 -9.49 16.92 -20.20
N SER A 140 -10.64 16.42 -20.63
CA SER A 140 -11.62 15.78 -19.72
C SER A 140 -11.07 14.50 -19.11
N SER A 141 -10.48 13.60 -19.89
CA SER A 141 -9.87 12.37 -19.37
C SER A 141 -8.68 12.65 -18.44
N GLU A 142 -7.86 13.65 -18.74
CA GLU A 142 -6.73 14.08 -17.92
C GLU A 142 -7.18 14.65 -16.56
N GLN A 143 -8.23 15.48 -16.56
CA GLN A 143 -8.78 16.05 -15.32
C GLN A 143 -9.31 14.97 -14.36
N ILE A 144 -10.01 13.95 -14.89
CA ILE A 144 -10.52 12.84 -14.05
C ILE A 144 -9.38 12.07 -13.39
N LEU A 145 -8.35 11.74 -14.17
CA LEU A 145 -7.20 11.00 -13.64
C LEU A 145 -6.43 11.81 -12.59
N ASN A 146 -6.23 13.10 -12.80
CA ASN A 146 -5.57 13.97 -11.83
C ASN A 146 -6.37 14.06 -10.53
N LEU A 147 -7.68 14.26 -10.59
CA LEU A 147 -8.55 14.28 -9.40
C LEU A 147 -8.54 12.92 -8.67
N LEU A 148 -8.54 11.81 -9.41
CA LEU A 148 -8.43 10.49 -8.83
C LEU A 148 -7.14 10.33 -8.03
N GLU A 149 -6.00 10.69 -8.62
CA GLU A 149 -4.70 10.62 -7.96
C GLU A 149 -4.66 11.49 -6.71
N GLU A 150 -5.13 12.73 -6.79
CA GLU A 150 -5.16 13.67 -5.66
C GLU A 150 -6.01 13.14 -4.51
N PHE A 151 -7.22 12.64 -4.77
CA PHE A 151 -8.09 12.10 -3.73
C PHE A 151 -7.51 10.84 -3.09
N MET A 152 -6.92 9.94 -3.89
CA MET A 152 -6.26 8.75 -3.38
C MET A 152 -5.02 9.10 -2.54
N ALA A 153 -4.21 10.07 -2.99
CA ALA A 153 -3.04 10.54 -2.25
C ALA A 153 -3.40 11.23 -0.93
N CYS A 154 -4.57 11.89 -0.86
CA CYS A 154 -5.11 12.42 0.40
C CYS A 154 -5.58 11.34 1.38
N GLY A 155 -5.58 10.06 0.97
CA GLY A 155 -5.94 8.93 1.83
C GLY A 155 -7.45 8.68 1.93
N PHE A 156 -8.25 9.21 1.01
CA PHE A 156 -9.67 8.86 0.93
C PHE A 156 -9.85 7.39 0.54
N SER A 157 -10.91 6.76 1.06
CA SER A 157 -11.25 5.42 0.63
C SER A 157 -11.67 5.41 -0.85
N LYS A 158 -11.53 4.25 -1.50
CA LYS A 158 -11.93 4.07 -2.89
C LYS A 158 -13.37 4.50 -3.14
N GLU A 159 -14.28 4.10 -2.26
CA GLU A 159 -15.70 4.41 -2.34
C GLU A 159 -15.94 5.93 -2.24
N MET A 160 -15.28 6.59 -1.30
CA MET A 160 -15.38 8.04 -1.13
C MET A 160 -14.78 8.78 -2.34
N THR A 161 -13.63 8.33 -2.83
CA THR A 161 -13.00 8.88 -4.03
C THR A 161 -13.96 8.83 -5.23
N PHE A 162 -14.61 7.69 -5.47
CA PHE A 162 -15.57 7.57 -6.57
C PHE A 162 -16.80 8.45 -6.39
N GLN A 163 -17.33 8.56 -5.18
CA GLN A 163 -18.44 9.47 -4.90
C GLN A 163 -18.06 10.93 -5.17
N MET A 164 -16.87 11.35 -4.75
CA MET A 164 -16.39 12.71 -4.99
C MET A 164 -16.15 12.97 -6.47
N LEU A 165 -15.52 12.04 -7.19
CA LEU A 165 -15.33 12.13 -8.64
C LEU A 165 -16.66 12.23 -9.37
N HIS A 166 -17.61 11.34 -9.07
CA HIS A 166 -18.94 11.37 -9.67
C HIS A 166 -19.66 12.69 -9.43
N THR A 167 -19.63 13.22 -8.20
CA THR A 167 -20.24 14.51 -7.87
C THR A 167 -19.57 15.65 -8.64
N THR A 168 -18.24 15.67 -8.70
CA THR A 168 -17.49 16.70 -9.43
C THR A 168 -17.80 16.67 -10.92
N LEU A 169 -17.89 15.47 -11.51
CA LEU A 169 -18.24 15.30 -12.91
C LEU A 169 -19.67 15.73 -13.23
N LEU A 170 -20.63 15.44 -12.35
CA LEU A 170 -22.01 15.90 -12.54
C LEU A 170 -22.11 17.43 -12.54
N LEU A 171 -21.42 18.10 -11.61
CA LEU A 171 -21.40 19.56 -11.56
C LEU A 171 -20.74 20.18 -12.81
N GLN A 172 -19.71 19.54 -13.36
CA GLN A 172 -19.05 20.02 -14.58
C GLN A 172 -19.86 19.72 -15.85
N ALA A 173 -20.67 18.67 -15.84
CA ALA A 173 -21.50 18.28 -16.98
C ALA A 173 -22.59 19.31 -17.31
N GLU A 174 -23.12 20.02 -16.31
CA GLU A 174 -24.09 21.08 -16.51
C GLU A 174 -23.52 22.27 -17.32
N GLU A 175 -22.17 22.45 -17.29
CA GLU A 175 -21.52 23.54 -18.00
C GLU A 175 -21.04 23.16 -19.41
N ASN A 176 -20.64 21.91 -19.69
CA ASN A 176 -19.91 21.58 -20.90
C ASN A 176 -20.31 20.29 -21.65
N GLU A 177 -21.28 19.51 -21.16
CA GLU A 177 -21.72 18.22 -21.74
C GLU A 177 -20.58 17.23 -22.07
N ARG A 178 -19.44 17.31 -21.36
CA ARG A 178 -18.28 16.50 -21.62
C ARG A 178 -18.11 15.48 -20.50
N TYR A 179 -18.13 14.22 -20.90
CA TYR A 179 -17.93 13.08 -20.02
C TYR A 179 -16.65 12.36 -20.37
N ALA A 180 -16.11 11.61 -19.42
CA ALA A 180 -15.09 10.62 -19.69
C ALA A 180 -15.38 9.38 -18.86
N THR A 181 -15.02 8.23 -19.38
CA THR A 181 -15.08 6.97 -18.64
C THR A 181 -13.87 6.85 -17.71
N LEU A 182 -13.97 6.00 -16.72
CA LEU A 182 -12.87 5.68 -15.84
C LEU A 182 -12.89 4.20 -15.52
N ASP A 183 -11.86 3.48 -15.97
CA ASP A 183 -11.59 2.10 -15.63
C ASP A 183 -10.40 2.03 -14.69
N ILE A 184 -10.53 1.28 -13.59
CA ILE A 184 -9.49 1.15 -12.58
C ILE A 184 -9.23 -0.32 -12.28
N CYS A 185 -7.98 -0.73 -12.46
CA CYS A 185 -7.45 -1.98 -11.96
C CYS A 185 -6.58 -1.70 -10.73
N GLN A 186 -6.83 -2.42 -9.65
CA GLN A 186 -6.08 -2.30 -8.41
C GLN A 186 -5.40 -3.63 -8.08
N VAL A 187 -4.09 -3.60 -7.90
CA VAL A 187 -3.27 -4.77 -7.61
C VAL A 187 -2.63 -4.64 -6.25
N ASN A 188 -2.87 -5.63 -5.38
CA ASN A 188 -2.23 -5.70 -4.08
C ASN A 188 -0.79 -6.20 -4.25
N LEU A 189 0.19 -5.42 -3.79
CA LEU A 189 1.61 -5.74 -3.92
C LEU A 189 2.17 -6.56 -2.74
N TYR A 190 1.37 -6.85 -1.71
CA TYR A 190 1.79 -7.66 -0.56
C TYR A 190 1.51 -9.15 -0.75
N THR A 191 0.44 -9.52 -1.45
CA THR A 191 -0.05 -10.91 -1.55
C THR A 191 -0.29 -11.34 -2.98
#